data_819ab9ed9c4f8bb9193234f96b6b73fc
#
_entry.id   819ab9ed9c4f8bb9193234f96b6b73fc
#
_cell.length_a   1.000
_cell.length_b   1.000
_cell.length_c   1.000
_cell.angle_alpha   90.00
_cell.angle_beta   90.00
_cell.angle_gamma   90.00
#
_symmetry.space_group_name_H-M   'P 1'
#
loop_
_entity.id
_entity.type
_entity.pdbx_description
1 polymer ?
#
loop_
_entity_poly.entity_id
_entity_poly.type
_entity_poly.pdbx_seq_one_letter_code
_entity_poly.pdbx_strand_id
1 'polypeptide(L)' 'MLDLTTIKITHRDEQVLKLLVQGCSNKEIAAQLNISPRTVKQHLRTLFLRAGIRYGRKRVKLATAMFVKEQTNHATS' A
#
# COMPACT_ATOMS: atom_id res chain seq x y z
N MET A 1 -1.16 14.87 -7.59
CA MET A 1 -0.67 13.61 -8.16
C MET A 1 -0.12 12.73 -7.06
N LEU A 2 -0.50 11.46 -7.03
CA LEU A 2 0.00 10.53 -6.02
C LEU A 2 1.35 9.99 -6.46
N ASP A 3 2.35 10.13 -5.61
CA ASP A 3 3.70 9.69 -5.91
C ASP A 3 4.30 8.97 -4.71
N LEU A 4 4.29 7.65 -4.74
CA LEU A 4 4.83 6.82 -3.67
C LEU A 4 6.36 6.86 -3.63
N THR A 5 7.03 7.36 -4.66
CA THR A 5 8.49 7.45 -4.65
C THR A 5 9.00 8.50 -3.69
N THR A 6 8.17 9.48 -3.33
CA THR A 6 8.54 10.58 -2.44
C THR A 6 8.13 10.35 -1.00
N ILE A 7 7.34 9.32 -0.69
CA ILE A 7 6.90 9.05 0.68
C ILE A 7 7.75 7.98 1.33
N LYS A 8 8.01 8.18 2.62
CA LYS A 8 8.72 7.19 3.42
C LYS A 8 7.74 6.13 3.88
N ILE A 9 8.01 4.89 3.54
CA ILE A 9 7.24 3.75 4.03
C ILE A 9 8.19 2.77 4.69
N THR A 10 7.72 2.14 5.77
CA THR A 10 8.51 1.13 6.46
C THR A 10 8.50 -0.18 5.68
N HIS A 11 9.41 -1.08 6.04
CA HIS A 11 9.42 -2.40 5.44
C HIS A 11 8.08 -3.13 5.62
N ARG A 12 7.47 -3.00 6.80
CA ARG A 12 6.17 -3.60 7.09
C ARG A 12 5.06 -2.97 6.24
N ASP A 13 5.08 -1.66 6.08
CA ASP A 13 4.12 -0.96 5.22
C ASP A 13 4.23 -1.47 3.79
N GLU A 14 5.45 -1.67 3.31
CA GLU A 14 5.67 -2.19 1.96
C GLU A 14 5.12 -3.60 1.79
N GLN A 15 5.30 -4.46 2.80
CA GLN A 15 4.73 -5.81 2.77
C GLN A 15 3.20 -5.78 2.69
N VAL A 16 2.57 -4.92 3.49
CA VAL A 16 1.11 -4.73 3.46
C VAL A 16 0.68 -4.25 2.08
N LEU A 17 1.38 -3.27 1.54
CA LEU A 17 1.06 -2.69 0.24
C LEU A 17 1.16 -3.71 -0.89
N LYS A 18 2.18 -4.53 -0.89
CA LYS A 18 2.35 -5.58 -1.91
C LYS A 18 1.20 -6.58 -1.90
N LEU A 19 0.78 -7.01 -0.72
CA LEU A 19 -0.34 -7.93 -0.60
C LEU A 19 -1.66 -7.28 -1.00
N LEU A 20 -1.83 -5.99 -0.69
CA LEU A 20 -2.99 -5.23 -1.13
C LEU A 20 -3.09 -5.20 -2.66
N VAL A 21 -1.98 -4.94 -3.33
CA VAL A 21 -1.92 -4.89 -4.80
C VAL A 21 -2.25 -6.25 -5.41
N GLN A 22 -1.90 -7.33 -4.73
CA GLN A 22 -2.23 -8.69 -5.16
C GLN A 22 -3.72 -9.03 -4.97
N GLY A 23 -4.50 -8.13 -4.38
CA GLY A 23 -5.93 -8.34 -4.17
C GLY A 23 -6.28 -8.98 -2.83
N CYS A 24 -5.34 -9.07 -1.90
CA CYS A 24 -5.60 -9.66 -0.59
C CYS A 24 -6.52 -8.77 0.25
N SER A 25 -7.44 -9.40 0.98
CA SER A 25 -8.24 -8.72 1.99
C SER A 25 -7.40 -8.41 3.22
N ASN A 26 -7.88 -7.53 4.09
CA ASN A 26 -7.19 -7.25 5.35
C ASN A 26 -6.95 -8.51 6.18
N LYS A 27 -7.92 -9.42 6.17
CA LYS A 27 -7.85 -10.68 6.89
C LYS A 27 -6.76 -11.58 6.32
N GLU A 28 -6.66 -11.64 4.99
CA GLU A 28 -5.62 -12.41 4.31
C GLU A 28 -4.23 -11.83 4.55
N ILE A 29 -4.11 -10.52 4.47
CA ILE A 29 -2.84 -9.82 4.76
C ILE A 29 -2.40 -10.12 6.19
N ALA A 30 -3.32 -10.01 7.13
CA ALA A 30 -3.05 -10.28 8.54
C ALA A 30 -2.52 -11.71 8.75
N ALA A 31 -3.16 -12.68 8.12
CA ALA A 31 -2.76 -14.07 8.21
C ALA A 31 -1.36 -14.30 7.65
N GLN A 32 -1.05 -13.72 6.49
CA GLN A 32 0.26 -13.88 5.87
C GLN A 32 1.39 -13.21 6.65
N LEU A 33 1.11 -12.06 7.26
CA LEU A 33 2.12 -11.32 8.00
C LEU A 33 2.14 -11.67 9.50
N ASN A 34 1.25 -12.56 9.93
CA ASN A 34 1.12 -12.96 11.34
C ASN A 34 0.89 -11.76 12.27
N ILE A 35 -0.02 -10.89 11.86
CA ILE A 35 -0.47 -9.73 12.63
C ILE A 35 -1.99 -9.72 12.66
N SER A 36 -2.59 -8.83 13.46
CA SER A 36 -4.06 -8.74 13.52
C SER A 36 -4.60 -7.94 12.34
N PRO A 37 -5.86 -8.21 11.91
CA PRO A 37 -6.51 -7.38 10.88
C PRO A 37 -6.59 -5.91 11.27
N ARG A 38 -6.70 -5.63 12.56
CA ARG A 38 -6.70 -4.26 13.07
C ARG A 38 -5.36 -3.57 12.79
N THR A 39 -4.26 -4.28 12.97
CA THR A 39 -2.93 -3.76 12.67
C THR A 39 -2.76 -3.49 11.18
N VAL A 40 -3.27 -4.39 10.33
CA VAL A 40 -3.29 -4.17 8.88
C VAL A 40 -4.03 -2.88 8.54
N LYS A 41 -5.20 -2.69 9.15
CA LYS A 41 -6.01 -1.48 8.94
C LYS A 41 -5.24 -0.21 9.32
N GLN A 42 -4.47 -0.25 10.40
CA GLN A 42 -3.65 0.87 10.82
C GLN A 42 -2.54 1.17 9.83
N HIS A 43 -1.86 0.15 9.30
CA HIS A 43 -0.85 0.33 8.26
C HIS A 43 -1.45 0.96 7.00
N LEU A 44 -2.62 0.47 6.58
CA LEU A 44 -3.29 1.02 5.40
C LEU A 44 -3.71 2.46 5.61
N ARG A 45 -4.21 2.79 6.80
CA ARG A 45 -4.58 4.16 7.13
C ARG A 45 -3.38 5.10 7.01
N THR A 46 -2.24 4.68 7.53
CA THR A 46 -0.99 5.45 7.44
C THR A 46 -0.58 5.63 5.98
N LEU A 47 -0.65 4.55 5.19
CA LEU A 47 -0.31 4.60 3.77
C LEU A 47 -1.24 5.54 3.00
N PHE A 48 -2.54 5.49 3.28
CA PHE A 48 -3.51 6.39 2.64
C PHE A 48 -3.18 7.85 2.96
N LEU A 49 -2.87 8.14 4.22
CA LEU A 49 -2.53 9.51 4.63
C LEU A 49 -1.25 9.99 3.95
N ARG A 50 -0.22 9.17 3.92
CA ARG A 50 1.06 9.52 3.31
C ARG A 50 0.95 9.69 1.80
N ALA A 51 0.10 8.91 1.16
CA ALA A 51 -0.15 9.01 -0.28
C ALA A 51 -1.13 10.15 -0.64
N GLY A 52 -1.68 10.84 0.35
CA GLY A 52 -2.63 11.93 0.11
C GLY A 52 -4.01 11.46 -0.32
N ILE A 53 -4.34 10.21 -0.05
CA ILE A 53 -5.64 9.64 -0.42
C ILE A 53 -6.62 9.82 0.73
N ARG A 54 -7.58 10.73 0.56
CA ARG A 54 -8.50 11.09 1.63
C ARG A 54 -9.92 10.55 1.45
N TYR A 55 -10.34 10.32 0.22
CA TYR A 55 -11.69 9.84 -0.09
C TYR A 55 -11.71 9.10 -1.41
N GLY A 56 -12.87 8.52 -1.68
CA GLY A 56 -13.08 7.69 -2.85
C GLY A 56 -12.65 6.25 -2.63
N ARG A 57 -12.26 5.59 -3.68
CA ARG A 57 -11.82 4.19 -3.62
C ARG A 57 -10.35 4.13 -3.19
N LYS A 58 -10.12 4.26 -1.90
CA LYS A 58 -8.77 4.39 -1.35
C LYS A 58 -7.84 3.23 -1.72
N ARG A 59 -8.35 2.00 -1.63
CA ARG A 59 -7.52 0.82 -1.93
C ARG A 59 -7.12 0.80 -3.41
N VAL A 60 -8.03 1.15 -4.30
CA VAL A 60 -7.75 1.19 -5.73
C VAL A 60 -6.72 2.29 -6.04
N LYS A 61 -6.88 3.46 -5.45
CA LYS A 61 -5.96 4.58 -5.66
C LYS A 61 -4.56 4.23 -5.17
N LEU A 62 -4.45 3.57 -4.02
CA LEU A 62 -3.16 3.17 -3.47
C LEU A 62 -2.50 2.10 -4.34
N ALA A 63 -3.27 1.13 -4.81
CA ALA A 63 -2.75 0.10 -5.70
C ALA A 63 -2.27 0.70 -7.02
N THR A 64 -3.00 1.66 -7.57
CA THR A 64 -2.62 2.36 -8.80
C THR A 64 -1.31 3.12 -8.60
N ALA A 65 -1.16 3.82 -7.48
CA ALA A 65 0.06 4.57 -7.18
C ALA A 65 1.26 3.62 -7.04
N MET A 66 1.06 2.45 -6.43
CA MET A 66 2.11 1.44 -6.32
C MET A 66 2.50 0.89 -7.69
N PHE A 67 1.53 0.65 -8.55
CA PHE A 67 1.79 0.20 -9.92
C PHE A 67 2.65 1.22 -10.68
N VAL A 68 2.33 2.50 -10.58
CA VAL A 68 3.12 3.56 -11.21
C VAL A 68 4.56 3.57 -10.68
N LYS A 69 4.74 3.41 -9.37
CA LYS A 69 6.06 3.32 -8.76
C LYS A 69 6.88 2.17 -9.33
N GLU A 70 6.27 0.99 -9.45
CA GLU A 70 6.95 -0.20 -9.99
C GLU A 70 7.31 -0.01 -11.46
N GLN A 71 6.43 0.59 -12.26
CA GLN A 71 6.71 0.90 -13.66
C GLN A 71 7.90 1.85 -13.79
N THR A 72 7.96 2.87 -12.95
CA THR A 72 9.07 3.82 -12.95
C THR A 72 10.39 3.11 -12.61
N ASN A 73 10.39 2.22 -11.62
CA ASN A 73 11.57 1.46 -11.25
C ASN A 73 12.03 0.54 -12.39
N HIS A 74 11.12 -0.09 -13.09
CA HIS A 74 11.45 -0.95 -14.23
C HIS A 74 11.99 -0.14 -15.40
N ALA A 75 11.48 1.07 -15.62
CA ALA A 75 11.91 1.92 -16.71
C ALA A 75 13.37 2.36 -16.59
N THR A 76 13.92 2.33 -15.38
CA THR A 76 15.31 2.73 -15.12
C THR A 76 16.30 1.57 -15.16
N SER A 77 15.82 0.36 -15.29
CA SER A 77 16.70 -0.82 -15.33
C SER A 77 17.10 -1.25 -16.78
#